data_f7f5a92f79419050cd6c4b3c6688f600
#
_entry.id   f7f5a92f79419050cd6c4b3c6688f600
#
_cell.length_a   1.000
_cell.length_b   1.000
_cell.length_c   1.000
_cell.angle_alpha   90.00
_cell.angle_beta   90.00
_cell.angle_gamma   90.00
#
_symmetry.space_group_name_H-M   'P 1'
#
loop_
_entity.id
_entity.type
_entity.pdbx_description
1 polymer ?
#
loop_
_entity_poly.entity_id
_entity_poly.type
_entity_poly.pdbx_seq_one_letter_code
_entity_poly.pdbx_strand_id
1 'polypeptide(L)'
;MAFALAKYDSLNGGALKKIFLRGGLLYLVGLLTMAFPFYPSRLDPSLTFWQNWLEWLGGVRLVGILPRIALCYILGSVLALWLKSFKKIACAIGVLCALHIGALLLFGGPEGALTLEGNFARKLDIAVFGENHIYHGYGIPFDPEGLLGVL
;
A
#
# COMPACT_ATOMS: atom_id res chain seq x y z
N MET A 1 -7.97 4.98 16.94
CA MET A 1 -8.02 5.93 15.80
C MET A 1 -8.88 7.15 16.10
N ALA A 2 -10.11 6.99 16.58
CA ALA A 2 -11.03 8.09 16.88
C ALA A 2 -10.45 9.19 17.79
N PHE A 3 -9.78 8.83 18.88
CA PHE A 3 -9.21 9.79 19.83
C PHE A 3 -8.16 10.75 19.25
N ALA A 4 -7.42 10.33 18.23
CA ALA A 4 -6.38 11.14 17.62
C ALA A 4 -6.92 12.25 16.72
N LEU A 5 -8.10 12.04 16.14
CA LEU A 5 -8.79 12.96 15.24
C LEU A 5 -9.90 13.74 15.94
N ALA A 6 -10.36 13.29 17.12
CA ALA A 6 -11.44 13.93 17.89
C ALA A 6 -11.15 15.38 18.29
N LYS A 7 -9.87 15.79 18.26
CA LYS A 7 -9.44 17.18 18.53
C LYS A 7 -9.72 18.13 17.35
N TYR A 8 -9.96 17.60 16.15
CA TYR A 8 -10.08 18.40 14.93
C TYR A 8 -11.51 18.32 14.38
N ASP A 9 -12.20 19.46 14.42
CA ASP A 9 -13.57 19.57 13.86
C ASP A 9 -13.57 19.74 12.35
N SER A 10 -12.41 19.98 11.74
CA SER A 10 -12.28 20.16 10.29
C SER A 10 -10.88 19.86 9.78
N LEU A 11 -10.81 19.60 8.48
CA LEU A 11 -9.55 19.46 7.77
C LEU A 11 -8.84 20.83 7.75
N ASN A 12 -7.73 20.91 8.48
CA ASN A 12 -6.86 22.09 8.53
C ASN A 12 -5.39 21.66 8.44
N GLY A 13 -4.48 22.63 8.24
CA GLY A 13 -3.04 22.34 8.08
C GLY A 13 -2.43 21.59 9.26
N GLY A 14 -2.89 21.86 10.49
CA GLY A 14 -2.43 21.14 11.69
C GLY A 14 -2.89 19.69 11.74
N ALA A 15 -4.13 19.42 11.31
CA ALA A 15 -4.67 18.08 11.20
C ALA A 15 -3.93 17.28 10.09
N LEU A 16 -3.78 17.88 8.91
CA LEU A 16 -3.05 17.28 7.79
C LEU A 16 -1.62 16.91 8.19
N LYS A 17 -0.87 17.86 8.76
CA LYS A 17 0.50 17.60 9.22
C LYS A 17 0.58 16.40 10.16
N LYS A 18 -0.34 16.28 11.12
CA LYS A 18 -0.36 15.13 12.06
C LYS A 18 -0.75 13.82 11.38
N ILE A 19 -1.72 13.85 10.46
CA ILE A 19 -2.13 12.66 9.71
C ILE A 19 -0.95 12.14 8.90
N PHE A 20 -0.31 13.00 8.10
CA PHE A 20 0.82 12.60 7.27
C PHE A 20 2.04 12.20 8.08
N LEU A 21 2.35 12.89 9.18
CA LEU A 21 3.47 12.51 10.05
C LEU A 21 3.25 11.12 10.66
N ARG A 22 2.06 10.84 11.18
CA ARG A 22 1.75 9.54 11.79
C ARG A 22 1.68 8.42 10.75
N GLY A 23 1.00 8.68 9.63
CA GLY A 23 0.95 7.73 8.52
C GLY A 23 2.34 7.47 7.96
N GLY A 24 3.15 8.51 7.74
CA GLY A 24 4.52 8.39 7.27
C GLY A 24 5.42 7.60 8.23
N LEU A 25 5.32 7.85 9.53
CA LEU A 25 6.04 7.06 10.54
C LEU A 25 5.61 5.58 10.54
N LEU A 26 4.30 5.33 10.45
CA LEU A 26 3.78 3.95 10.38
C LEU A 26 4.25 3.24 9.10
N TYR A 27 4.25 3.96 7.97
CA TYR A 27 4.76 3.45 6.71
C TYR A 27 6.26 3.13 6.80
N LEU A 28 7.04 4.03 7.37
CA LEU A 28 8.48 3.86 7.57
C LEU A 28 8.79 2.64 8.46
N VAL A 29 8.07 2.49 9.59
CA VAL A 29 8.19 1.30 10.45
C VAL A 29 7.83 0.04 9.66
N GLY A 30 6.82 0.10 8.79
CA GLY A 30 6.47 -1.00 7.89
C GLY A 30 7.60 -1.37 6.94
N LEU A 31 8.22 -0.38 6.30
CA LEU A 31 9.40 -0.62 5.43
C LEU A 31 10.57 -1.21 6.21
N LEU A 32 10.85 -0.71 7.41
CA LEU A 32 11.91 -1.25 8.25
C LEU A 32 11.65 -2.70 8.65
N THR A 33 10.40 -3.09 8.93
CA THR A 33 10.06 -4.48 9.21
C THR A 33 10.20 -5.39 7.99
N MET A 34 9.91 -4.89 6.79
CA MET A 34 10.11 -5.64 5.54
C MET A 34 11.60 -5.79 5.18
N ALA A 35 12.39 -4.77 5.49
CA ALA A 35 13.83 -4.77 5.25
C ALA A 35 14.64 -5.54 6.30
N PHE A 36 14.04 -5.97 7.42
CA PHE A 36 14.75 -6.77 8.43
C PHE A 36 15.17 -8.14 7.84
N PRO A 37 16.40 -8.63 8.08
CA PRO A 37 17.42 -8.16 9.03
C PRO A 37 18.41 -7.10 8.49
N PHE A 38 18.08 -6.34 7.47
CA PHE A 38 18.93 -5.30 6.84
C PHE A 38 20.19 -5.83 6.18
N TYR A 39 20.16 -7.09 5.81
CA TYR A 39 21.31 -7.79 5.24
C TYR A 39 20.82 -8.90 4.30
N PRO A 40 21.47 -9.09 3.13
CA PRO A 40 21.14 -10.18 2.23
C PRO A 40 21.35 -11.53 2.89
N SER A 41 20.31 -12.34 2.96
CA SER A 41 20.35 -13.68 3.56
C SER A 41 21.19 -14.69 2.74
N ARG A 42 21.42 -14.38 1.47
CA ARG A 42 22.29 -15.12 0.57
C ARG A 42 23.21 -14.14 -0.13
N LEU A 43 24.52 -14.39 -0.03
CA LEU A 43 25.53 -13.63 -0.74
C LEU A 43 25.90 -14.40 -2.01
N ASP A 44 25.91 -13.70 -3.13
CA ASP A 44 26.50 -14.22 -4.36
C ASP A 44 28.04 -14.05 -4.28
N PRO A 45 28.82 -15.14 -4.31
CA PRO A 45 30.29 -15.08 -4.22
C PRO A 45 30.95 -14.34 -5.40
N SER A 46 30.21 -14.19 -6.52
CA SER A 46 30.69 -13.47 -7.70
C SER A 46 30.61 -11.95 -7.58
N LEU A 47 29.83 -11.46 -6.60
CA LEU A 47 29.56 -10.05 -6.39
C LEU A 47 30.31 -9.51 -5.17
N THR A 48 30.64 -8.22 -5.22
CA THR A 48 31.20 -7.53 -4.05
C THR A 48 30.13 -7.36 -2.98
N PHE A 49 30.56 -7.10 -1.73
CA PHE A 49 29.63 -6.82 -0.61
C PHE A 49 28.60 -5.75 -0.95
N TRP A 50 29.03 -4.65 -1.56
CA TRP A 50 28.14 -3.54 -1.92
C TRP A 50 27.16 -3.89 -3.04
N GLN A 51 27.58 -4.72 -4.00
CA GLN A 51 26.69 -5.19 -5.07
C GLN A 51 25.61 -6.12 -4.51
N ASN A 52 25.98 -7.08 -3.66
CA ASN A 52 25.00 -7.93 -2.96
C ASN A 52 24.00 -7.11 -2.15
N TRP A 53 24.46 -6.04 -1.48
CA TRP A 53 23.62 -5.18 -0.68
C TRP A 53 22.66 -4.34 -1.54
N LEU A 54 23.12 -3.82 -2.67
CA LEU A 54 22.29 -3.08 -3.63
C LEU A 54 21.24 -3.98 -4.28
N GLU A 55 21.58 -5.21 -4.66
CA GLU A 55 20.62 -6.19 -5.18
C GLU A 55 19.56 -6.53 -4.15
N TRP A 56 19.97 -6.79 -2.91
CA TRP A 56 19.03 -7.02 -1.82
C TRP A 56 18.10 -5.84 -1.61
N LEU A 57 18.62 -4.61 -1.62
CA LEU A 57 17.81 -3.39 -1.48
C LEU A 57 16.82 -3.24 -2.64
N GLY A 58 17.24 -3.59 -3.87
CA GLY A 58 16.40 -3.62 -5.06
C GLY A 58 15.29 -4.68 -5.03
N GLY A 59 15.36 -5.65 -4.10
CA GLY A 59 14.33 -6.66 -3.86
C GLY A 59 13.50 -6.44 -2.60
N VAL A 60 13.73 -5.37 -1.85
CA VAL A 60 12.94 -5.07 -0.65
C VAL A 60 11.51 -4.74 -1.02
N ARG A 61 10.57 -5.46 -0.43
CA ARG A 61 9.14 -5.27 -0.63
C ARG A 61 8.68 -3.89 -0.10
N LEU A 62 8.03 -3.11 -0.96
CA LEU A 62 7.56 -1.75 -0.62
C LEU A 62 6.13 -1.71 -0.09
N VAL A 63 5.34 -2.72 -0.38
CA VAL A 63 3.97 -2.90 0.12
C VAL A 63 3.92 -4.07 1.08
N GLY A 64 3.01 -3.99 2.03
CA GLY A 64 2.81 -4.99 3.06
C GLY A 64 1.77 -4.52 4.07
N ILE A 65 1.53 -5.28 5.12
CA ILE A 65 0.45 -5.03 6.07
C ILE A 65 0.55 -3.62 6.70
N LEU A 66 1.70 -3.25 7.26
CA LEU A 66 1.88 -1.95 7.92
C LEU A 66 1.87 -0.77 6.94
N PRO A 67 2.57 -0.80 5.78
CA PRO A 67 2.45 0.21 4.74
C PRO A 67 1.01 0.41 4.27
N ARG A 68 0.25 -0.67 4.05
CA ARG A 68 -1.17 -0.60 3.69
C ARG A 68 -2.01 0.06 4.77
N ILE A 69 -1.84 -0.33 6.05
CA ILE A 69 -2.54 0.30 7.18
C ILE A 69 -2.21 1.80 7.25
N ALA A 70 -0.97 2.19 6.98
CA ALA A 70 -0.55 3.59 6.96
C ALA A 70 -1.28 4.39 5.87
N LEU A 71 -1.36 3.86 4.66
CA LEU A 71 -2.08 4.48 3.54
C LEU A 71 -3.58 4.57 3.81
N CYS A 72 -4.20 3.48 4.29
CA CYS A 72 -5.61 3.48 4.71
C CYS A 72 -5.87 4.49 5.83
N TYR A 73 -4.95 4.62 6.79
CA TYR A 73 -5.05 5.63 7.86
C TYR A 73 -5.04 7.05 7.30
N ILE A 74 -4.12 7.36 6.38
CA ILE A 74 -4.04 8.69 5.77
C ILE A 74 -5.33 8.99 5.01
N LEU A 75 -5.71 8.11 4.07
CA LEU A 75 -6.89 8.31 3.22
C LEU A 75 -8.18 8.40 4.04
N GLY A 76 -8.42 7.45 4.94
CA GLY A 76 -9.61 7.41 5.78
C GLY A 76 -9.70 8.60 6.74
N SER A 77 -8.55 9.06 7.29
CA SER A 77 -8.52 10.24 8.16
C SER A 77 -8.84 11.52 7.41
N VAL A 78 -8.30 11.69 6.20
CA VAL A 78 -8.57 12.86 5.35
C VAL A 78 -10.03 12.87 4.94
N LEU A 79 -10.57 11.74 4.47
CA LEU A 79 -11.98 11.62 4.07
C LEU A 79 -12.93 11.89 5.24
N ALA A 80 -12.64 11.35 6.43
CA ALA A 80 -13.48 11.56 7.62
C ALA A 80 -13.56 13.02 8.03
N LEU A 81 -12.42 13.74 8.03
CA LEU A 81 -12.38 15.17 8.37
C LEU A 81 -12.96 16.06 7.27
N TRP A 82 -12.90 15.62 6.02
CA TRP A 82 -13.46 16.37 4.89
C TRP A 82 -14.97 16.23 4.79
N LEU A 83 -15.48 15.02 4.89
CA LEU A 83 -16.92 14.73 4.68
C LEU A 83 -17.80 15.05 5.90
N LYS A 84 -17.28 14.90 7.12
CA LYS A 84 -17.90 15.24 8.42
C LYS A 84 -19.31 14.64 8.70
N SER A 85 -19.92 14.01 7.75
CA SER A 85 -21.28 13.46 7.86
C SER A 85 -21.26 11.96 7.64
N PHE A 86 -21.93 11.23 8.53
CA PHE A 86 -22.05 9.77 8.40
C PHE A 86 -22.62 9.34 7.04
N LYS A 87 -23.67 10.05 6.55
CA LYS A 87 -24.25 9.75 5.23
C LYS A 87 -23.28 9.95 4.08
N LYS A 88 -22.47 11.04 4.12
CA LYS A 88 -21.45 11.32 3.10
C LYS A 88 -20.32 10.29 3.15
N ILE A 89 -19.91 9.88 4.34
CA ILE A 89 -18.87 8.84 4.52
C ILE A 89 -19.40 7.50 3.99
N ALA A 90 -20.62 7.11 4.32
CA ALA A 90 -21.23 5.88 3.79
C ALA A 90 -21.35 5.89 2.27
N CYS A 91 -21.73 7.03 1.69
CA CYS A 91 -21.75 7.21 0.23
C CYS A 91 -20.34 7.09 -0.37
N ALA A 92 -19.34 7.72 0.25
CA ALA A 92 -17.94 7.63 -0.22
C ALA A 92 -17.40 6.19 -0.18
N ILE A 93 -17.72 5.43 0.86
CA ILE A 93 -17.39 4.00 0.94
C ILE A 93 -18.03 3.24 -0.23
N GLY A 94 -19.33 3.45 -0.48
CA GLY A 94 -20.03 2.82 -1.60
C GLY A 94 -19.37 3.14 -2.96
N VAL A 95 -19.01 4.41 -3.16
CA VAL A 95 -18.32 4.86 -4.38
C VAL A 95 -16.93 4.21 -4.50
N LEU A 96 -16.14 4.17 -3.43
CA LEU A 96 -14.82 3.53 -3.44
C LEU A 96 -14.92 2.03 -3.73
N CYS A 97 -15.88 1.32 -3.13
CA CYS A 97 -16.15 -0.09 -3.43
C CYS A 97 -16.54 -0.29 -4.92
N ALA A 98 -17.42 0.57 -5.44
CA ALA A 98 -17.82 0.49 -6.85
C ALA A 98 -16.65 0.76 -7.80
N LEU A 99 -15.81 1.75 -7.48
CA LEU A 99 -14.59 2.04 -8.25
C LEU A 99 -13.59 0.88 -8.20
N HIS A 100 -13.39 0.28 -7.01
CA HIS A 100 -12.52 -0.87 -6.84
C HIS A 100 -12.98 -2.06 -7.70
N ILE A 101 -14.25 -2.46 -7.58
CA ILE A 101 -14.83 -3.55 -8.36
C ILE A 101 -14.81 -3.21 -9.85
N GLY A 102 -15.20 -1.98 -10.20
CA GLY A 102 -15.18 -1.49 -11.59
C GLY A 102 -13.79 -1.53 -12.18
N ALA A 103 -12.76 -1.11 -11.45
CA ALA A 103 -11.38 -1.19 -11.89
C ALA A 103 -10.92 -2.63 -12.14
N LEU A 104 -11.25 -3.56 -11.23
CA LEU A 104 -10.92 -4.98 -11.42
C LEU A 104 -11.57 -5.56 -12.67
N LEU A 105 -12.86 -5.29 -12.88
CA LEU A 105 -13.62 -5.86 -14.00
C LEU A 105 -13.27 -5.23 -15.35
N LEU A 106 -13.05 -3.90 -15.40
CA LEU A 106 -12.80 -3.18 -16.65
C LEU A 106 -11.36 -3.31 -17.14
N PHE A 107 -10.39 -3.41 -16.22
CA PHE A 107 -8.96 -3.48 -16.55
C PHE A 107 -8.34 -4.86 -16.31
N GLY A 108 -9.18 -5.85 -15.96
CA GLY A 108 -8.76 -7.25 -15.86
C GLY A 108 -8.16 -7.79 -17.16
N GLY A 109 -7.29 -8.80 -17.04
CA GLY A 109 -6.67 -9.47 -18.20
C GLY A 109 -7.55 -10.52 -18.83
N PRO A 110 -7.12 -11.05 -19.98
CA PRO A 110 -7.85 -12.12 -20.69
C PRO A 110 -7.94 -13.41 -19.87
N GLU A 111 -7.04 -13.63 -18.92
CA GLU A 111 -7.04 -14.78 -18.01
C GLU A 111 -8.16 -14.70 -16.95
N GLY A 112 -8.89 -13.59 -16.91
CA GLY A 112 -9.99 -13.33 -15.98
C GLY A 112 -9.66 -12.27 -14.93
N ALA A 113 -10.58 -11.32 -14.75
CA ALA A 113 -10.40 -10.18 -13.85
C ALA A 113 -10.17 -10.56 -12.37
N LEU A 114 -10.64 -11.73 -11.95
CA LEU A 114 -10.56 -12.23 -10.57
C LEU A 114 -9.52 -13.33 -10.38
N THR A 115 -8.75 -13.67 -11.41
CA THR A 115 -7.62 -14.61 -11.30
C THR A 115 -6.37 -13.88 -10.80
N LEU A 116 -5.40 -14.61 -10.27
CA LEU A 116 -4.11 -14.01 -9.86
C LEU A 116 -3.38 -13.36 -11.04
N GLU A 117 -3.42 -13.97 -12.21
CA GLU A 117 -2.68 -13.55 -13.40
C GLU A 117 -3.36 -12.36 -14.08
N GLY A 118 -4.68 -12.40 -14.23
CA GLY A 118 -5.47 -11.36 -14.90
C GLY A 118 -5.88 -10.19 -14.02
N ASN A 119 -5.57 -10.21 -12.73
CA ASN A 119 -6.00 -9.20 -11.76
C ASN A 119 -5.40 -7.82 -12.06
N PHE A 120 -6.27 -6.81 -12.15
CA PHE A 120 -5.83 -5.44 -12.37
C PHE A 120 -4.97 -4.91 -11.20
N ALA A 121 -5.23 -5.31 -9.95
CA ALA A 121 -4.42 -4.92 -8.81
C ALA A 121 -2.95 -5.31 -8.99
N ARG A 122 -2.70 -6.56 -9.45
CA ARG A 122 -1.36 -7.02 -9.79
C ARG A 122 -0.69 -6.16 -10.87
N LYS A 123 -1.41 -5.84 -11.94
CA LYS A 123 -0.88 -4.99 -13.02
C LYS A 123 -0.52 -3.61 -12.52
N LEU A 124 -1.36 -3.03 -11.66
CA LEU A 124 -1.12 -1.73 -11.06
C LEU A 124 0.11 -1.76 -10.15
N ASP A 125 0.23 -2.76 -9.29
CA ASP A 125 1.35 -2.89 -8.36
C ASP A 125 2.68 -3.07 -9.10
N ILE A 126 2.70 -3.90 -10.15
CA ILE A 126 3.88 -4.06 -11.02
C ILE A 126 4.24 -2.73 -11.72
N ALA A 127 3.25 -2.01 -12.22
CA ALA A 127 3.49 -0.74 -12.91
C ALA A 127 4.03 0.35 -11.97
N VAL A 128 3.63 0.37 -10.70
CA VAL A 128 4.02 1.39 -9.72
C VAL A 128 5.31 1.04 -8.99
N PHE A 129 5.48 -0.21 -8.56
CA PHE A 129 6.58 -0.63 -7.70
C PHE A 129 7.64 -1.47 -8.44
N GLY A 130 7.32 -2.01 -9.61
CA GLY A 130 8.16 -3.00 -10.30
C GLY A 130 8.00 -4.40 -9.70
N GLU A 131 8.33 -5.41 -10.46
CA GLU A 131 8.19 -6.82 -10.05
C GLU A 131 9.01 -7.18 -8.82
N ASN A 132 10.21 -6.62 -8.69
CA ASN A 132 11.15 -6.96 -7.61
C ASN A 132 10.69 -6.49 -6.22
N HIS A 133 9.80 -5.49 -6.15
CA HIS A 133 9.36 -4.88 -4.89
C HIS A 133 8.00 -5.38 -4.38
N ILE A 134 7.44 -6.41 -5.04
CA ILE A 134 6.16 -7.03 -4.66
C ILE A 134 6.36 -8.48 -4.20
N TYR A 135 5.33 -9.06 -3.58
CA TYR A 135 5.38 -10.39 -3.02
C TYR A 135 5.36 -11.48 -4.11
N HIS A 136 6.21 -12.51 -3.97
CA HIS A 136 6.35 -13.64 -4.90
C HIS A 136 5.90 -14.99 -4.31
N GLY A 137 5.19 -14.99 -3.19
CA GLY A 137 4.84 -16.22 -2.48
C GLY A 137 3.86 -17.16 -3.19
N TYR A 138 3.24 -16.69 -4.28
CA TYR A 138 2.31 -17.49 -5.08
C TYR A 138 2.93 -18.05 -6.37
N GLY A 139 4.25 -17.96 -6.54
CA GLY A 139 4.96 -18.36 -7.75
C GLY A 139 4.94 -17.34 -8.88
N ILE A 140 4.10 -16.30 -8.75
CA ILE A 140 4.05 -15.13 -9.62
C ILE A 140 4.11 -13.86 -8.76
N PRO A 141 4.58 -12.73 -9.30
CA PRO A 141 4.58 -11.47 -8.58
C PRO A 141 3.12 -10.99 -8.36
N PHE A 142 2.62 -11.14 -7.15
CA PHE A 142 1.28 -10.70 -6.73
C PHE A 142 1.29 -10.30 -5.26
N ASP A 143 0.86 -9.10 -4.95
CA ASP A 143 0.82 -8.59 -3.59
C ASP A 143 -0.63 -8.48 -3.07
N PRO A 144 -1.03 -9.30 -2.08
CA PRO A 144 -2.37 -9.23 -1.50
C PRO A 144 -2.59 -7.94 -0.68
N GLU A 145 -1.51 -7.27 -0.27
CA GLU A 145 -1.54 -5.98 0.40
C GLU A 145 -1.25 -4.82 -0.57
N GLY A 146 -1.45 -5.03 -1.86
CA GLY A 146 -1.16 -4.06 -2.91
C GLY A 146 -1.95 -2.76 -2.83
N LEU A 147 -1.58 -1.81 -3.71
CA LEU A 147 -2.07 -0.44 -3.68
C LEU A 147 -3.60 -0.34 -3.83
N LEU A 148 -4.18 -1.16 -4.72
CA LEU A 148 -5.64 -1.15 -4.93
C LEU A 148 -6.40 -1.60 -3.67
N GLY A 149 -5.79 -2.43 -2.82
CA GLY A 149 -6.36 -2.85 -1.55
C GLY A 149 -6.44 -1.76 -0.48
N VAL A 150 -5.94 -0.55 -0.76
CA VAL A 150 -6.08 0.65 0.10
C VAL A 150 -7.44 1.31 -0.10
N LEU A 151 -8.07 1.15 -1.26
CA LEU A 151 -9.42 1.66 -1.58
C LEU A 151 -10.50 0.76 -0.99
#